data_3396d12fdf7158d22970ea91d5dce715
#
_entry.id   3396d12fdf7158d22970ea91d5dce715
#
_cell.length_a   1.000
_cell.length_b   1.000
_cell.length_c   1.000
_cell.angle_alpha   90.00
_cell.angle_beta   90.00
_cell.angle_gamma   90.00
#
_symmetry.space_group_name_H-M   'P 1'
#
loop_
_entity.id
_entity.type
_entity.pdbx_description
1 polymer ?
#
loop_
_entity_poly.entity_id
_entity_poly.type
_entity_poly.pdbx_seq_one_letter_code
_entity_poly.pdbx_strand_id
1 'polypeptide(L)'
;MKKLILILITGIFWLNINAQSGSQIYDSTLAKSLGADEYGMKSYVFVLLIPGTNKVEKGAVRDSIFKGHLKNIGRLVESGKLVIAGPLGENDKSYRGIFILNVKTIGEAKELLQTDPAIKAKVLDAELYEWYGSAAISEYLKVQKKIQKSQF
;
A
#
# COMPACT_ATOMS: atom_id res chain seq x y z
N MET A 1 83.61 -2.56 4.59
CA MET A 1 82.37 -2.02 5.09
C MET A 1 81.37 -1.87 3.94
N LYS A 2 80.50 -2.89 3.81
CA LYS A 2 79.48 -2.93 2.76
C LYS A 2 78.18 -2.43 3.32
N LYS A 3 77.66 -1.27 2.85
CA LYS A 3 76.36 -0.74 3.24
C LYS A 3 75.27 -1.46 2.43
N LEU A 4 74.40 -2.19 3.17
CA LEU A 4 73.22 -2.83 2.60
C LEU A 4 72.10 -1.77 2.48
N ILE A 5 71.66 -1.44 1.29
CA ILE A 5 70.49 -0.55 1.06
C ILE A 5 69.27 -1.46 0.95
N LEU A 6 68.41 -1.39 1.95
CA LEU A 6 67.15 -2.08 1.97
C LEU A 6 66.11 -1.21 1.23
N ILE A 7 65.70 -1.64 0.03
CA ILE A 7 64.65 -0.96 -0.75
C ILE A 7 63.31 -1.57 -0.31
N LEU A 8 62.53 -0.75 0.42
CA LEU A 8 61.16 -1.10 0.83
C LEU A 8 60.20 -0.80 -0.34
N ILE A 9 59.80 -1.83 -1.07
CA ILE A 9 58.79 -1.70 -2.13
C ILE A 9 57.41 -1.72 -1.47
N THR A 10 56.82 -0.57 -1.22
CA THR A 10 55.40 -0.43 -0.83
C THR A 10 54.53 -0.63 -2.05
N GLY A 11 54.04 -1.86 -2.22
CA GLY A 11 53.01 -2.20 -3.21
C GLY A 11 51.68 -1.51 -2.88
N ILE A 12 51.36 -0.45 -3.60
CA ILE A 12 50.02 0.20 -3.54
C ILE A 12 49.04 -0.74 -4.25
N PHE A 13 48.33 -1.56 -3.50
CA PHE A 13 47.18 -2.28 -4.02
C PHE A 13 46.05 -1.29 -4.30
N TRP A 14 45.88 -0.91 -5.57
CA TRP A 14 44.68 -0.24 -6.04
C TRP A 14 43.50 -1.23 -5.99
N LEU A 15 42.75 -1.19 -4.91
CA LEU A 15 41.45 -1.84 -4.87
C LEU A 15 40.50 -1.10 -5.82
N ASN A 16 40.37 -1.62 -7.05
CA ASN A 16 39.30 -1.23 -7.91
C ASN A 16 37.97 -1.68 -7.29
N ILE A 17 37.38 -0.82 -6.44
CA ILE A 17 36.00 -0.98 -6.00
C ILE A 17 35.15 -0.61 -7.23
N ASN A 18 34.88 -1.59 -8.07
CA ASN A 18 33.78 -1.49 -9.01
C ASN A 18 32.50 -1.42 -8.16
N ALA A 19 32.08 -0.22 -7.82
CA ALA A 19 30.69 0.02 -7.41
C ALA A 19 29.84 -0.42 -8.60
N GLN A 20 29.34 -1.64 -8.53
CA GLN A 20 28.39 -2.19 -9.47
C GLN A 20 27.11 -1.35 -9.30
N SER A 21 27.02 -0.23 -10.02
CA SER A 21 25.76 0.43 -10.29
C SER A 21 24.94 -0.62 -11.06
N GLY A 22 24.17 -1.42 -10.34
CA GLY A 22 23.22 -2.32 -10.94
C GLY A 22 22.37 -1.47 -11.89
N SER A 23 22.57 -1.62 -13.19
CA SER A 23 21.72 -0.99 -14.18
C SER A 23 20.31 -1.47 -13.86
N GLN A 24 19.47 -0.54 -13.38
CA GLN A 24 18.08 -0.82 -13.14
C GLN A 24 17.48 -1.30 -14.46
N ILE A 25 17.18 -2.60 -14.54
CA ILE A 25 16.59 -3.18 -15.75
C ILE A 25 15.14 -2.74 -15.77
N TYR A 26 14.83 -1.74 -16.61
CA TYR A 26 13.47 -1.27 -16.81
C TYR A 26 12.67 -2.32 -17.59
N ASP A 27 11.61 -2.84 -16.95
CA ASP A 27 10.63 -3.73 -17.59
C ASP A 27 9.42 -2.91 -18.05
N SER A 28 9.42 -2.55 -19.32
CA SER A 28 8.34 -1.76 -19.93
C SER A 28 7.01 -2.51 -19.98
N THR A 29 7.04 -3.84 -20.08
CA THR A 29 5.82 -4.68 -20.10
C THR A 29 5.16 -4.69 -18.72
N LEU A 30 5.96 -4.87 -17.68
CA LEU A 30 5.48 -4.82 -16.31
C LEU A 30 4.95 -3.41 -15.97
N ALA A 31 5.71 -2.35 -16.29
CA ALA A 31 5.30 -0.98 -16.05
C ALA A 31 3.93 -0.67 -16.70
N LYS A 32 3.76 -1.04 -17.97
CA LYS A 32 2.49 -0.87 -18.68
C LYS A 32 1.35 -1.69 -18.04
N SER A 33 1.60 -2.92 -17.62
CA SER A 33 0.59 -3.78 -16.99
C SER A 33 0.09 -3.25 -15.66
N LEU A 34 0.96 -2.55 -14.91
CA LEU A 34 0.63 -1.91 -13.64
C LEU A 34 0.02 -0.50 -13.81
N GLY A 35 0.04 0.04 -15.04
CA GLY A 35 -0.40 1.40 -15.33
C GLY A 35 0.55 2.46 -14.80
N ALA A 36 1.84 2.13 -14.72
CA ALA A 36 2.89 3.02 -14.25
C ALA A 36 3.22 4.10 -15.30
N ASP A 37 3.54 5.29 -14.84
CA ASP A 37 4.18 6.33 -15.64
C ASP A 37 5.71 6.14 -15.73
N GLU A 38 6.42 7.14 -16.23
CA GLU A 38 7.89 7.10 -16.37
C GLU A 38 8.65 6.99 -15.05
N TYR A 39 8.02 7.34 -13.92
CA TYR A 39 8.58 7.25 -12.57
C TYR A 39 8.14 5.97 -11.85
N GLY A 40 7.41 5.07 -12.50
CA GLY A 40 6.86 3.86 -11.87
C GLY A 40 5.69 4.14 -10.93
N MET A 41 5.03 5.29 -11.09
CA MET A 41 3.98 5.78 -10.22
C MET A 41 2.62 5.82 -10.93
N LYS A 42 1.54 5.94 -10.17
CA LYS A 42 0.20 6.25 -10.70
C LYS A 42 -0.70 6.89 -9.64
N SER A 43 -1.84 7.42 -10.09
CA SER A 43 -2.86 7.99 -9.21
C SER A 43 -3.70 6.91 -8.52
N TYR A 44 -4.04 7.19 -7.27
CA TYR A 44 -4.93 6.43 -6.40
C TYR A 44 -5.79 7.41 -5.59
N VAL A 45 -6.72 6.90 -4.83
CA VAL A 45 -7.39 7.67 -3.77
C VAL A 45 -7.07 7.03 -2.41
N PHE A 46 -6.43 7.81 -1.55
CA PHE A 46 -6.26 7.48 -0.14
C PHE A 46 -7.56 7.82 0.61
N VAL A 47 -8.01 6.88 1.42
CA VAL A 47 -9.22 7.02 2.24
C VAL A 47 -8.84 6.83 3.69
N LEU A 48 -9.19 7.80 4.52
CA LEU A 48 -9.10 7.71 5.96
C LEU A 48 -10.51 7.46 6.51
N LEU A 49 -10.72 6.29 7.11
CA LEU A 49 -11.99 5.95 7.75
C LEU A 49 -12.07 6.61 9.12
N ILE A 50 -13.15 7.33 9.35
CA ILE A 50 -13.45 8.04 10.59
C ILE A 50 -14.77 7.56 11.19
N PRO A 51 -15.05 7.86 12.48
CA PRO A 51 -16.36 7.56 13.05
C PRO A 51 -17.48 8.29 12.31
N GLY A 52 -18.51 7.57 11.96
CA GLY A 52 -19.73 8.15 11.42
C GLY A 52 -20.61 8.78 12.50
N THR A 53 -21.73 9.36 12.05
CA THR A 53 -22.70 10.04 12.92
C THR A 53 -23.61 9.06 13.67
N ASN A 54 -23.78 7.84 13.15
CA ASN A 54 -24.64 6.84 13.78
C ASN A 54 -23.86 6.03 14.83
N LYS A 55 -24.28 6.11 16.08
CA LYS A 55 -23.67 5.42 17.23
C LYS A 55 -24.43 4.10 17.49
N VAL A 56 -24.12 3.08 16.70
CA VAL A 56 -24.69 1.73 16.91
C VAL A 56 -23.96 1.02 18.06
N GLU A 57 -24.74 0.65 19.09
CA GLU A 57 -24.23 -0.10 20.25
C GLU A 57 -23.66 -1.47 19.84
N LYS A 58 -22.73 -1.99 20.67
CA LYS A 58 -22.20 -3.35 20.50
C LYS A 58 -23.31 -4.37 20.53
N GLY A 59 -23.30 -5.35 19.65
CA GLY A 59 -24.28 -6.42 19.54
C GLY A 59 -24.57 -6.82 18.10
N ALA A 60 -25.55 -7.69 17.90
CA ALA A 60 -25.80 -8.38 16.63
C ALA A 60 -25.97 -7.45 15.42
N VAL A 61 -26.58 -6.28 15.58
CA VAL A 61 -26.76 -5.30 14.49
C VAL A 61 -25.41 -4.74 14.05
N ARG A 62 -24.58 -4.28 15.00
CA ARG A 62 -23.24 -3.77 14.72
C ARG A 62 -22.36 -4.84 14.10
N ASP A 63 -22.38 -6.06 14.64
CA ASP A 63 -21.60 -7.20 14.16
C ASP A 63 -21.98 -7.54 12.72
N SER A 64 -23.27 -7.53 12.37
CA SER A 64 -23.75 -7.72 11.01
C SER A 64 -23.25 -6.64 10.03
N ILE A 65 -23.25 -5.37 10.44
CA ILE A 65 -22.75 -4.26 9.65
C ILE A 65 -21.26 -4.46 9.37
N PHE A 66 -20.44 -4.76 10.39
CA PHE A 66 -19.00 -4.94 10.20
C PHE A 66 -18.65 -6.23 9.45
N LYS A 67 -19.42 -7.30 9.58
CA LYS A 67 -19.30 -8.49 8.73
C LYS A 67 -19.53 -8.12 7.25
N GLY A 68 -20.53 -7.29 6.97
CA GLY A 68 -20.79 -6.78 5.63
C GLY A 68 -19.65 -5.89 5.11
N HIS A 69 -19.09 -5.02 5.96
CA HIS A 69 -17.92 -4.19 5.67
C HIS A 69 -16.70 -5.05 5.26
N LEU A 70 -16.34 -6.06 6.04
CA LEU A 70 -15.23 -6.97 5.73
C LEU A 70 -15.47 -7.73 4.42
N LYS A 71 -16.69 -8.21 4.18
CA LYS A 71 -17.06 -8.85 2.92
C LYS A 71 -16.92 -7.88 1.73
N ASN A 72 -17.29 -6.63 1.90
CA ASN A 72 -17.13 -5.60 0.87
C ASN A 72 -15.65 -5.30 0.57
N ILE A 73 -14.79 -5.27 1.58
CA ILE A 73 -13.33 -5.16 1.41
C ILE A 73 -12.83 -6.31 0.51
N GLY A 74 -13.17 -7.55 0.81
CA GLY A 74 -12.79 -8.71 -0.01
C GLY A 74 -13.24 -8.56 -1.46
N ARG A 75 -14.50 -8.18 -1.70
CA ARG A 75 -15.03 -7.94 -3.05
C ARG A 75 -14.28 -6.85 -3.81
N LEU A 76 -13.92 -5.75 -3.15
CA LEU A 76 -13.16 -4.65 -3.76
C LEU A 76 -11.72 -5.07 -4.07
N VAL A 77 -11.10 -5.89 -3.24
CA VAL A 77 -9.78 -6.48 -3.50
C VAL A 77 -9.83 -7.41 -4.71
N GLU A 78 -10.82 -8.32 -4.76
CA GLU A 78 -11.00 -9.26 -5.88
C GLU A 78 -11.23 -8.55 -7.21
N SER A 79 -11.96 -7.43 -7.19
CA SER A 79 -12.19 -6.60 -8.39
C SER A 79 -11.01 -5.67 -8.74
N GLY A 80 -9.91 -5.71 -7.99
CA GLY A 80 -8.73 -4.87 -8.20
C GLY A 80 -8.96 -3.37 -7.89
N LYS A 81 -10.06 -3.04 -7.22
CA LYS A 81 -10.44 -1.66 -6.87
C LYS A 81 -9.87 -1.20 -5.52
N LEU A 82 -9.50 -2.13 -4.65
CA LEU A 82 -8.89 -1.86 -3.35
C LEU A 82 -7.54 -2.55 -3.29
N VAL A 83 -6.50 -1.77 -3.04
CA VAL A 83 -5.12 -2.27 -2.97
C VAL A 83 -4.72 -2.49 -1.53
N ILE A 84 -4.91 -1.52 -0.66
CA ILE A 84 -4.55 -1.59 0.75
C ILE A 84 -5.81 -1.36 1.59
N ALA A 85 -6.00 -2.19 2.61
CA ALA A 85 -6.99 -1.99 3.66
C ALA A 85 -6.42 -2.43 5.00
N GLY A 86 -6.69 -1.68 6.05
CA GLY A 86 -6.29 -2.07 7.40
C GLY A 86 -6.85 -1.15 8.46
N PRO A 87 -7.12 -1.70 9.67
CA PRO A 87 -7.52 -0.90 10.80
C PRO A 87 -6.34 -0.10 11.35
N LEU A 88 -6.63 1.05 11.92
CA LEU A 88 -5.70 1.80 12.76
C LEU A 88 -5.89 1.37 14.21
N GLY A 89 -4.79 1.32 14.96
CA GLY A 89 -4.82 1.17 16.40
C GLY A 89 -5.53 2.36 17.07
N GLU A 90 -5.77 2.24 18.37
CA GLU A 90 -6.36 3.30 19.16
C GLU A 90 -5.52 4.59 19.05
N ASN A 91 -6.19 5.71 18.81
CA ASN A 91 -5.55 7.02 18.60
C ASN A 91 -6.46 8.17 19.05
N ASP A 92 -5.86 9.32 19.34
CA ASP A 92 -6.50 10.53 19.85
C ASP A 92 -7.48 11.16 18.85
N LYS A 93 -7.32 10.89 17.55
CA LYS A 93 -8.22 11.34 16.46
C LYS A 93 -9.41 10.41 16.24
N SER A 94 -9.43 9.26 16.91
CA SER A 94 -10.45 8.21 16.70
C SER A 94 -10.52 7.68 15.27
N TYR A 95 -9.46 7.81 14.47
CA TYR A 95 -9.39 7.22 13.14
C TYR A 95 -9.51 5.70 13.20
N ARG A 96 -10.22 5.13 12.24
CA ARG A 96 -10.62 3.72 12.27
C ARG A 96 -9.78 2.81 11.38
N GLY A 97 -9.35 3.30 10.25
CA GLY A 97 -8.58 2.53 9.28
C GLY A 97 -8.27 3.33 8.04
N ILE A 98 -7.58 2.70 7.12
CA ILE A 98 -7.24 3.28 5.83
C ILE A 98 -7.62 2.37 4.68
N PHE A 99 -7.91 2.96 3.51
CA PHE A 99 -7.92 2.29 2.22
C PHE A 99 -7.02 3.03 1.24
N ILE A 100 -6.41 2.27 0.32
CA ILE A 100 -5.87 2.80 -0.94
C ILE A 100 -6.72 2.21 -2.06
N LEU A 101 -7.54 3.06 -2.67
CA LEU A 101 -8.40 2.68 -3.78
C LEU A 101 -7.68 2.88 -5.12
N ASN A 102 -7.71 1.85 -5.97
CA ASN A 102 -7.15 1.87 -7.31
C ASN A 102 -8.14 2.51 -8.29
N VAL A 103 -8.39 3.77 -8.08
CA VAL A 103 -9.22 4.64 -8.93
C VAL A 103 -8.53 5.99 -9.08
N LYS A 104 -8.93 6.75 -10.11
CA LYS A 104 -8.25 8.00 -10.45
C LYS A 104 -8.86 9.23 -9.80
N THR A 105 -10.13 9.18 -9.42
CA THR A 105 -10.88 10.36 -8.98
C THR A 105 -11.59 10.13 -7.64
N ILE A 106 -11.77 11.21 -6.90
CA ILE A 106 -12.57 11.22 -5.67
C ILE A 106 -14.03 10.78 -5.96
N GLY A 107 -14.57 11.10 -7.14
CA GLY A 107 -15.92 10.69 -7.54
C GLY A 107 -16.07 9.17 -7.59
N GLU A 108 -15.16 8.49 -8.32
CA GLU A 108 -15.13 7.03 -8.39
C GLU A 108 -14.96 6.38 -7.00
N ALA A 109 -14.09 6.97 -6.16
CA ALA A 109 -13.89 6.50 -4.80
C ALA A 109 -15.17 6.60 -3.95
N LYS A 110 -15.90 7.70 -4.04
CA LYS A 110 -17.19 7.88 -3.35
C LYS A 110 -18.21 6.82 -3.76
N GLU A 111 -18.32 6.51 -5.06
CA GLU A 111 -19.22 5.47 -5.55
C GLU A 111 -18.86 4.09 -4.96
N LEU A 112 -17.57 3.74 -4.90
CA LEU A 112 -17.13 2.50 -4.28
C LEU A 112 -17.45 2.46 -2.78
N LEU A 113 -17.23 3.56 -2.05
CA LEU A 113 -17.52 3.64 -0.62
C LEU A 113 -19.02 3.50 -0.33
N GLN A 114 -19.89 3.96 -1.23
CA GLN A 114 -21.34 3.76 -1.09
C GLN A 114 -21.76 2.28 -1.21
N THR A 115 -20.89 1.38 -1.59
CA THR A 115 -21.17 -0.06 -1.55
C THR A 115 -20.93 -0.68 -0.17
N ASP A 116 -20.30 0.06 0.76
CA ASP A 116 -19.92 -0.42 2.07
C ASP A 116 -21.07 -0.28 3.08
N PRO A 117 -21.51 -1.37 3.72
CA PRO A 117 -22.59 -1.32 4.71
C PRO A 117 -22.33 -0.40 5.91
N ALA A 118 -21.07 -0.29 6.36
CA ALA A 118 -20.72 0.57 7.50
C ALA A 118 -20.78 2.06 7.14
N ILE A 119 -20.42 2.41 5.90
CA ILE A 119 -20.57 3.76 5.36
C ILE A 119 -22.07 4.07 5.12
N LYS A 120 -22.81 3.16 4.49
CA LYS A 120 -24.27 3.32 4.27
C LYS A 120 -25.03 3.53 5.59
N ALA A 121 -24.69 2.76 6.59
CA ALA A 121 -25.30 2.86 7.91
C ALA A 121 -24.78 4.06 8.72
N LYS A 122 -23.89 4.87 8.17
CA LYS A 122 -23.23 6.03 8.84
C LYS A 122 -22.56 5.65 10.18
N VAL A 123 -22.14 4.40 10.33
CA VAL A 123 -21.31 3.93 11.46
C VAL A 123 -19.83 4.31 11.22
N LEU A 124 -19.43 4.28 9.95
CA LEU A 124 -18.18 4.85 9.47
C LEU A 124 -18.49 6.02 8.51
N ASP A 125 -17.56 6.94 8.43
CA ASP A 125 -17.47 7.98 7.42
C ASP A 125 -16.04 7.98 6.87
N ALA A 126 -15.75 8.82 5.86
CA ALA A 126 -14.49 8.80 5.17
C ALA A 126 -14.03 10.18 4.73
N GLU A 127 -12.75 10.45 4.94
CA GLU A 127 -12.01 11.53 4.30
C GLU A 127 -11.24 10.98 3.13
N LEU A 128 -11.27 11.67 1.97
CA LEU A 128 -10.68 11.20 0.72
C LEU A 128 -9.65 12.19 0.21
N TYR A 129 -8.51 11.66 -0.21
CA TYR A 129 -7.38 12.44 -0.74
C TYR A 129 -6.88 11.80 -2.03
N GLU A 130 -6.64 12.61 -3.05
CA GLU A 130 -5.90 12.15 -4.22
C GLU A 130 -4.47 11.82 -3.78
N TRP A 131 -3.99 10.67 -4.19
CA TRP A 131 -2.68 10.19 -3.80
C TRP A 131 -1.92 9.63 -5.00
N TYR A 132 -0.69 10.08 -5.17
CA TYR A 132 0.21 9.61 -6.20
C TYR A 132 1.25 8.69 -5.57
N GLY A 133 1.20 7.41 -5.92
CA GLY A 133 2.00 6.38 -5.29
C GLY A 133 2.56 5.36 -6.28
N SER A 134 3.47 4.49 -5.80
CA SER A 134 4.05 3.44 -6.65
C SER A 134 2.98 2.57 -7.30
N ALA A 135 3.07 2.34 -8.61
CA ALA A 135 2.19 1.45 -9.33
C ALA A 135 2.36 -0.02 -8.88
N ALA A 136 3.51 -0.36 -8.29
CA ALA A 136 3.82 -1.71 -7.83
C ALA A 136 3.12 -2.11 -6.51
N ILE A 137 2.40 -1.19 -5.84
CA ILE A 137 1.73 -1.49 -4.57
C ILE A 137 0.78 -2.69 -4.67
N SER A 138 0.10 -2.87 -5.80
CA SER A 138 -0.83 -3.99 -5.98
C SER A 138 -0.15 -5.36 -6.00
N GLU A 139 1.16 -5.42 -6.24
CA GLU A 139 1.89 -6.68 -6.34
C GLU A 139 1.98 -7.44 -5.00
N TYR A 140 1.92 -6.74 -3.86
CA TYR A 140 1.90 -7.41 -2.55
C TYR A 140 0.68 -8.32 -2.38
N LEU A 141 -0.45 -8.05 -3.04
CA LEU A 141 -1.66 -8.88 -2.95
C LEU A 141 -1.41 -10.33 -3.37
N LYS A 142 -0.47 -10.56 -4.28
CA LYS A 142 -0.05 -11.91 -4.70
C LYS A 142 0.64 -12.66 -3.55
N VAL A 143 1.39 -11.95 -2.71
CA VAL A 143 2.07 -12.51 -1.54
C VAL A 143 1.09 -12.64 -0.37
N GLN A 144 0.21 -11.64 -0.18
CA GLN A 144 -0.79 -11.64 0.88
C GLN A 144 -1.62 -12.93 0.89
N LYS A 145 -2.09 -13.37 -0.29
CA LYS A 145 -2.86 -14.62 -0.43
C LYS A 145 -2.11 -15.87 0.04
N LYS A 146 -0.77 -15.85 0.00
CA LYS A 146 0.07 -16.98 0.41
C LYS A 146 0.36 -17.03 1.92
N ILE A 147 0.28 -15.89 2.59
CA ILE A 147 0.56 -15.76 4.03
C ILE A 147 -0.71 -15.70 4.89
N GLN A 148 -1.87 -15.53 4.27
CA GLN A 148 -3.16 -15.49 4.94
C GLN A 148 -3.67 -16.90 5.22
N LYS A 149 -3.71 -17.30 6.50
CA LYS A 149 -4.19 -18.61 6.94
C LYS A 149 -5.71 -18.67 7.03
N SER A 150 -6.36 -17.55 7.40
CA SER A 150 -7.80 -17.45 7.59
C SER A 150 -8.35 -16.22 6.86
N GLN A 151 -9.57 -16.31 6.34
CA GLN A 151 -10.28 -15.13 5.81
C GLN A 151 -11.00 -14.41 6.96
N PHE A 152 -11.17 -13.11 6.80
CA PHE A 152 -11.94 -12.28 7.74
C PHE A 152 -13.42 -12.55 7.67
#